data_fe1def71d8bcdec9010960c5570e5d95
#
_entry.id   fe1def71d8bcdec9010960c5570e5d95
#
_cell.length_a   1.000
_cell.length_b   1.000
_cell.length_c   1.000
_cell.angle_alpha   90.00
_cell.angle_beta   90.00
_cell.angle_gamma   90.00
#
_symmetry.space_group_name_H-M   'P 1'
#
loop_
_entity.id
_entity.type
_entity.pdbx_description
1 polymer ?
#
loop_
_entity_poly.entity_id
_entity_poly.type
_entity_poly.pdbx_seq_one_letter_code
_entity_poly.pdbx_strand_id
1 'polypeptide(L)'
;MKDRSLRCLSLFLLIGVFAPARGQSGGELHFCLHGEPKTFNPVLVDDEASENVRYLTGGVLIRLNRQSQALEPALATSWEISRDRRTITFHLRKDLHFSDGTPFSAEDVAYTMKLLMDPQTHSPTGDAFRSGEGSLEVRTPAADLAVITFPAPIAGLDRLFDQVSILSAHSPKKEMAVLGPFFVSDYKPGSYVLLARNPNYWKRDARGHALPYLDSVRLDIQRNRDIELLRFCRGELQLINRLDAEQFERLRHDNPAATRNAGTGLDAEEFWFNESPTAPLSEHKKAWFHMTEFRQAVSMAINRADLCRIVYGGYAKPAYGPVSPSNHFWFNSSLEDPKYDPKGALAMLKRAGFRYENEVLKDSSGNRVEFNLITNSGNAAREKMSVMIQQDLLQVGIKVNVVTLDFPSLIERMTRTLEYDACLLGLVNTDLDPDSQMTVWLSSGENHQWNPNQKAPATSWEAEIDKLMKEQASARTDQERKVKFDRVQQIVAEQQPFIYLINKDVLLAVSPALVGTAPVVLNPQAFWNAETLQLAAGTELGAHK
;
A
#
# COMPACT_ATOMS: atom_id res chain seq x y z
N MET A 1 47.87 -52.83 42.87
CA MET A 1 48.86 -52.16 42.03
C MET A 1 48.31 -52.09 40.60
N LYS A 2 47.74 -50.97 40.19
CA LYS A 2 47.68 -50.41 38.85
C LYS A 2 46.78 -49.16 38.89
N ASP A 3 47.45 -48.03 38.90
CA ASP A 3 46.87 -46.70 38.79
C ASP A 3 46.06 -46.55 37.48
N ARG A 4 44.89 -45.98 37.54
CA ARG A 4 44.15 -45.47 36.38
C ARG A 4 43.83 -43.99 36.64
N SER A 5 44.69 -43.13 36.11
CA SER A 5 44.48 -41.68 36.05
C SER A 5 43.33 -41.35 35.07
N LEU A 6 42.24 -40.80 35.60
CA LEU A 6 41.14 -40.24 34.85
C LEU A 6 41.55 -38.83 34.36
N ARG A 7 41.73 -38.68 33.06
CA ARG A 7 41.90 -37.34 32.45
C ARG A 7 40.51 -36.76 32.19
N CYS A 8 40.13 -35.75 32.99
CA CYS A 8 38.98 -34.89 32.70
C CYS A 8 39.32 -33.99 31.50
N LEU A 9 38.59 -34.21 30.38
CA LEU A 9 38.61 -33.31 29.21
C LEU A 9 37.58 -32.20 29.43
N SER A 10 38.03 -31.01 29.83
CA SER A 10 37.17 -29.84 29.96
C SER A 10 36.84 -29.26 28.59
N LEU A 11 35.61 -29.48 28.14
CA LEU A 11 35.07 -28.90 26.93
C LEU A 11 34.70 -27.41 27.21
N PHE A 12 35.54 -26.47 26.80
CA PHE A 12 35.20 -25.05 26.82
C PHE A 12 34.19 -24.75 25.71
N LEU A 13 32.94 -24.58 26.10
CA LEU A 13 31.89 -24.06 25.23
C LEU A 13 32.13 -22.55 25.04
N LEU A 14 32.69 -22.14 23.92
CA LEU A 14 32.74 -20.73 23.51
C LEU A 14 31.32 -20.26 23.20
N ILE A 15 30.65 -19.68 24.18
CA ILE A 15 29.42 -18.91 23.94
C ILE A 15 29.88 -17.57 23.33
N GLY A 16 29.77 -17.48 22.01
CA GLY A 16 29.93 -16.22 21.30
C GLY A 16 28.82 -15.27 21.73
N VAL A 17 29.17 -14.31 22.59
CA VAL A 17 28.31 -13.18 22.91
C VAL A 17 28.27 -12.31 21.66
N PHE A 18 27.19 -12.39 20.87
CA PHE A 18 26.88 -11.41 19.84
C PHE A 18 26.58 -10.09 20.54
N ALA A 19 27.56 -9.21 20.67
CA ALA A 19 27.30 -7.84 21.05
C ALA A 19 26.48 -7.19 19.92
N PRO A 20 25.38 -6.48 20.24
CA PRO A 20 24.63 -5.74 19.22
C PRO A 20 25.58 -4.73 18.55
N ALA A 21 25.56 -4.68 17.23
CA ALA A 21 26.32 -3.72 16.47
C ALA A 21 25.99 -2.30 16.94
N ARG A 22 26.99 -1.55 17.41
CA ARG A 22 26.79 -0.14 17.76
C ARG A 22 26.75 0.67 16.49
N GLY A 23 25.61 1.35 16.25
CA GLY A 23 25.48 2.33 15.19
C GLY A 23 26.36 3.55 15.47
N GLN A 24 26.85 4.18 14.41
CA GLN A 24 27.57 5.45 14.48
C GLN A 24 26.79 6.53 13.74
N SER A 25 26.93 7.78 14.17
CA SER A 25 26.44 8.93 13.41
C SER A 25 27.35 9.17 12.23
N GLY A 26 26.77 9.52 11.08
CA GLY A 26 27.45 9.76 9.82
C GLY A 26 27.28 8.63 8.81
N GLY A 27 27.88 8.80 7.65
CA GLY A 27 27.85 7.87 6.53
C GLY A 27 26.68 8.06 5.58
N GLU A 28 26.72 7.33 4.47
CA GLU A 28 25.76 7.41 3.38
C GLU A 28 24.97 6.11 3.23
N LEU A 29 23.64 6.21 3.22
CA LEU A 29 22.73 5.09 2.95
C LEU A 29 22.51 5.00 1.43
N HIS A 30 22.70 3.82 0.83
CA HIS A 30 22.43 3.57 -0.58
C HIS A 30 21.27 2.61 -0.77
N PHE A 31 20.29 2.99 -1.59
CA PHE A 31 19.25 2.09 -2.12
C PHE A 31 18.74 2.59 -3.47
N CYS A 32 17.89 1.81 -4.13
CA CYS A 32 17.46 2.11 -5.49
C CYS A 32 16.05 2.72 -5.55
N LEU A 33 15.87 3.63 -6.52
CA LEU A 33 14.57 4.00 -7.09
C LEU A 33 14.34 3.17 -8.37
N HIS A 34 13.12 2.66 -8.56
CA HIS A 34 12.78 1.85 -9.74
C HIS A 34 12.34 2.67 -10.96
N GLY A 35 12.38 3.98 -10.85
CA GLY A 35 12.10 4.95 -11.89
C GLY A 35 12.77 6.28 -11.62
N GLU A 36 12.77 7.13 -12.61
CA GLU A 36 13.18 8.52 -12.49
C GLU A 36 12.11 9.31 -11.73
N PRO A 37 12.45 10.11 -10.70
CA PRO A 37 11.50 11.05 -10.13
C PRO A 37 11.02 12.04 -11.20
N LYS A 38 9.71 12.15 -11.40
CA LYS A 38 9.13 13.11 -12.35
C LYS A 38 9.27 14.55 -11.85
N THR A 39 9.29 14.72 -10.53
CA THR A 39 9.33 16.03 -9.88
C THR A 39 9.96 15.97 -8.50
N PHE A 40 10.55 17.09 -8.07
CA PHE A 40 10.92 17.35 -6.68
C PHE A 40 9.95 18.31 -5.99
N ASN A 41 8.96 18.82 -6.71
CA ASN A 41 7.91 19.66 -6.14
C ASN A 41 6.88 18.75 -5.41
N PRO A 42 6.77 18.80 -4.08
CA PRO A 42 5.96 17.87 -3.32
C PRO A 42 4.44 17.98 -3.57
N VAL A 43 3.98 19.11 -4.16
CA VAL A 43 2.55 19.27 -4.48
C VAL A 43 2.15 18.65 -5.82
N LEU A 44 3.13 18.19 -6.61
CA LEU A 44 2.93 17.59 -7.95
C LEU A 44 3.26 16.11 -7.99
N VAL A 45 3.49 15.49 -6.86
CA VAL A 45 3.90 14.07 -6.77
C VAL A 45 2.74 13.16 -7.17
N ASP A 46 3.00 12.30 -8.18
CA ASP A 46 2.06 11.29 -8.70
C ASP A 46 2.72 9.93 -9.00
N ASP A 47 4.02 9.77 -8.66
CA ASP A 47 4.78 8.54 -8.90
C ASP A 47 5.59 8.12 -7.67
N GLU A 48 5.94 6.82 -7.61
CA GLU A 48 6.64 6.22 -6.46
C GLU A 48 8.02 6.84 -6.21
N ALA A 49 8.78 7.15 -7.27
CA ALA A 49 10.14 7.68 -7.12
C ALA A 49 10.11 9.10 -6.54
N SER A 50 9.22 9.96 -7.05
CA SER A 50 9.00 11.30 -6.50
C SER A 50 8.47 11.24 -5.06
N GLU A 51 7.57 10.28 -4.75
CA GLU A 51 7.03 10.07 -3.40
C GLU A 51 8.12 9.66 -2.40
N ASN A 52 9.06 8.79 -2.79
CA ASN A 52 10.17 8.39 -1.94
C ASN A 52 11.08 9.60 -1.60
N VAL A 53 11.34 10.48 -2.56
CA VAL A 53 12.08 11.72 -2.32
C VAL A 53 11.28 12.66 -1.41
N ARG A 54 9.98 12.87 -1.70
CA ARG A 54 9.10 13.70 -0.87
C ARG A 54 9.06 13.21 0.58
N TYR A 55 8.97 11.90 0.79
CA TYR A 55 8.94 11.33 2.14
C TYR A 55 10.21 11.62 2.94
N LEU A 56 11.38 11.55 2.30
CA LEU A 56 12.68 11.78 2.93
C LEU A 56 12.99 13.27 3.13
N THR A 57 12.41 14.16 2.33
CA THR A 57 12.71 15.59 2.36
C THR A 57 11.58 16.43 2.97
N GLY A 58 10.34 15.96 2.92
CA GLY A 58 9.17 16.72 3.32
C GLY A 58 8.99 16.86 4.82
N GLY A 59 8.66 18.06 5.26
CA GLY A 59 8.12 18.30 6.59
C GLY A 59 6.60 18.38 6.54
N VAL A 60 5.92 17.56 7.37
CA VAL A 60 4.45 17.46 7.44
C VAL A 60 3.92 17.97 8.77
N LEU A 61 2.67 18.44 8.82
CA LEU A 61 2.06 18.92 10.07
C LEU A 61 1.78 17.79 11.04
N ILE A 62 1.22 16.69 10.53
CA ILE A 62 0.91 15.45 11.23
C ILE A 62 1.63 14.32 10.51
N ARG A 63 2.18 13.36 11.23
CA ARG A 63 2.80 12.17 10.66
C ARG A 63 2.04 10.91 11.07
N LEU A 64 1.78 10.04 10.11
CA LEU A 64 1.33 8.69 10.40
C LEU A 64 2.53 7.83 10.81
N ASN A 65 2.53 7.33 12.03
CA ASN A 65 3.50 6.32 12.46
C ASN A 65 3.22 5.01 11.72
N ARG A 66 4.15 4.56 10.90
CA ARG A 66 3.94 3.40 10.02
C ARG A 66 3.85 2.07 10.78
N GLN A 67 4.37 2.03 12.01
CA GLN A 67 4.34 0.83 12.85
C GLN A 67 3.05 0.74 13.69
N SER A 68 2.71 1.80 14.41
CA SER A 68 1.51 1.83 15.27
C SER A 68 0.22 2.17 14.51
N GLN A 69 0.33 2.74 13.31
CA GLN A 69 -0.77 3.30 12.50
C GLN A 69 -1.51 4.47 13.19
N ALA A 70 -0.93 5.04 14.22
CA ALA A 70 -1.44 6.21 14.90
C ALA A 70 -0.91 7.51 14.28
N LEU A 71 -1.69 8.58 14.37
CA LEU A 71 -1.25 9.92 14.01
C LEU A 71 -0.41 10.52 15.13
N GLU A 72 0.70 11.15 14.77
CA GLU A 72 1.66 11.75 15.69
C GLU A 72 1.91 13.23 15.34
N PRO A 73 2.11 14.09 16.36
CA PRO A 73 2.55 15.46 16.17
C PRO A 73 3.89 15.52 15.41
N ALA A 74 3.95 16.34 14.33
CA ALA A 74 5.17 16.61 13.59
C ALA A 74 5.50 18.11 13.61
N LEU A 75 5.31 18.88 12.55
CA LEU A 75 5.47 20.34 12.58
C LEU A 75 4.39 21.02 13.43
N ALA A 76 3.19 20.43 13.52
CA ALA A 76 2.22 20.80 14.54
C ALA A 76 2.52 20.07 15.86
N THR A 77 2.34 20.76 16.99
CA THR A 77 2.42 20.18 18.35
C THR A 77 1.11 19.52 18.75
N SER A 78 -0.01 20.05 18.22
CA SER A 78 -1.36 19.53 18.39
C SER A 78 -2.28 20.07 17.29
N TRP A 79 -3.44 19.43 17.15
CA TRP A 79 -4.48 19.89 16.24
C TRP A 79 -5.86 19.60 16.82
N GLU A 80 -6.85 20.34 16.35
CA GLU A 80 -8.26 20.18 16.71
C GLU A 80 -9.14 20.20 15.46
N ILE A 81 -10.10 19.28 15.39
CA ILE A 81 -11.09 19.22 14.32
C ILE A 81 -12.43 19.69 14.89
N SER A 82 -13.10 20.61 14.20
CA SER A 82 -14.44 21.08 14.56
C SER A 82 -15.48 19.95 14.52
N ARG A 83 -16.56 20.10 15.27
CA ARG A 83 -17.63 19.08 15.37
C ARG A 83 -18.31 18.79 14.02
N ASP A 84 -18.34 19.76 13.11
CA ASP A 84 -18.90 19.62 11.75
C ASP A 84 -17.87 19.08 10.76
N ARG A 85 -16.63 18.76 11.21
CA ARG A 85 -15.51 18.23 10.43
C ARG A 85 -15.10 19.10 9.22
N ARG A 86 -15.40 20.37 9.27
CA ARG A 86 -15.05 21.32 8.22
C ARG A 86 -13.83 22.14 8.54
N THR A 87 -13.46 22.28 9.81
CA THR A 87 -12.34 23.10 10.23
C THR A 87 -11.31 22.29 11.00
N ILE A 88 -10.05 22.44 10.62
CA ILE A 88 -8.91 21.93 11.40
C ILE A 88 -8.04 23.10 11.83
N THR A 89 -7.67 23.11 13.10
CA THR A 89 -6.81 24.12 13.74
C THR A 89 -5.50 23.45 14.13
N PHE A 90 -4.37 24.00 13.69
CA PHE A 90 -3.03 23.52 14.01
C PHE A 90 -2.29 24.50 14.93
N HIS A 91 -1.74 23.97 16.04
CA HIS A 91 -0.75 24.67 16.85
C HIS A 91 0.65 24.25 16.38
N LEU A 92 1.41 25.17 15.81
CA LEU A 92 2.69 24.90 15.17
C LEU A 92 3.85 24.99 16.19
N ARG A 93 4.94 24.26 15.90
CA ARG A 93 6.21 24.43 16.62
C ARG A 93 6.80 25.78 16.28
N LYS A 94 7.44 26.41 17.28
CA LYS A 94 8.15 27.68 17.15
C LYS A 94 9.62 27.44 16.80
N ASP A 95 10.27 28.46 16.27
CA ASP A 95 11.72 28.51 16.05
C ASP A 95 12.25 27.42 15.11
N LEU A 96 11.40 26.95 14.18
CA LEU A 96 11.81 26.04 13.12
C LEU A 96 12.29 26.81 11.89
N HIS A 97 13.23 26.20 11.16
CA HIS A 97 13.79 26.77 9.94
C HIS A 97 13.82 25.73 8.83
N PHE A 98 13.56 26.16 7.63
CA PHE A 98 13.81 25.37 6.42
C PHE A 98 15.30 25.08 6.24
N SER A 99 15.64 24.15 5.36
CA SER A 99 17.02 23.73 5.09
C SER A 99 17.93 24.87 4.64
N ASP A 100 17.39 25.94 4.10
CA ASP A 100 18.10 27.14 3.67
C ASP A 100 18.18 28.24 4.75
N GLY A 101 17.63 28.01 5.92
CA GLY A 101 17.60 28.94 7.05
C GLY A 101 16.39 29.87 7.10
N THR A 102 15.47 29.82 6.12
CA THR A 102 14.23 30.60 6.13
C THR A 102 13.35 30.14 7.30
N PRO A 103 12.78 31.04 8.12
CA PRO A 103 11.93 30.65 9.26
C PRO A 103 10.62 30.04 8.78
N PHE A 104 10.09 29.09 9.56
CA PHE A 104 8.79 28.46 9.35
C PHE A 104 7.71 29.15 10.18
N SER A 105 6.53 29.34 9.56
CA SER A 105 5.36 29.93 10.22
C SER A 105 4.03 29.42 9.65
N ALA A 106 2.91 29.86 10.20
CA ALA A 106 1.57 29.57 9.68
C ALA A 106 1.34 30.12 8.25
N GLU A 107 2.10 31.12 7.82
CA GLU A 107 2.02 31.64 6.44
C GLU A 107 2.47 30.61 5.42
N ASP A 108 3.45 29.74 5.76
CA ASP A 108 3.91 28.65 4.89
C ASP A 108 2.82 27.57 4.74
N VAL A 109 2.06 27.32 5.80
CA VAL A 109 0.89 26.43 5.75
C VAL A 109 -0.17 27.01 4.80
N ALA A 110 -0.48 28.31 4.95
CA ALA A 110 -1.46 28.99 4.09
C ALA A 110 -1.00 29.00 2.61
N TYR A 111 0.28 29.27 2.36
CA TYR A 111 0.88 29.23 1.03
C TYR A 111 0.76 27.85 0.40
N THR A 112 1.12 26.79 1.13
CA THR A 112 1.07 25.41 0.66
C THR A 112 -0.36 25.00 0.32
N MET A 113 -1.32 25.26 1.21
CA MET A 113 -2.72 24.92 0.98
C MET A 113 -3.30 25.69 -0.23
N LYS A 114 -2.90 26.94 -0.43
CA LYS A 114 -3.28 27.70 -1.62
C LYS A 114 -2.78 27.07 -2.91
N LEU A 115 -1.52 26.61 -2.94
CA LEU A 115 -0.95 25.90 -4.10
C LEU A 115 -1.67 24.57 -4.38
N LEU A 116 -1.93 23.78 -3.34
CA LEU A 116 -2.64 22.50 -3.47
C LEU A 116 -4.04 22.67 -4.06
N MET A 117 -4.73 23.74 -3.69
CA MET A 117 -6.12 24.00 -4.11
C MET A 117 -6.24 24.82 -5.40
N ASP A 118 -5.13 25.38 -5.91
CA ASP A 118 -5.13 26.10 -7.17
C ASP A 118 -5.41 25.13 -8.34
N PRO A 119 -6.50 25.34 -9.11
CA PRO A 119 -6.80 24.49 -10.25
C PRO A 119 -5.68 24.45 -11.31
N GLN A 120 -4.86 25.49 -11.42
CA GLN A 120 -3.75 25.54 -12.36
C GLN A 120 -2.55 24.68 -11.94
N THR A 121 -2.45 24.36 -10.66
CA THR A 121 -1.39 23.49 -10.14
C THR A 121 -1.62 22.02 -10.51
N HIS A 122 -2.87 21.60 -10.75
CA HIS A 122 -3.24 20.20 -11.00
C HIS A 122 -2.62 19.22 -9.98
N SER A 123 -2.70 19.58 -8.70
CA SER A 123 -2.09 18.80 -7.61
C SER A 123 -2.86 17.52 -7.33
N PRO A 124 -2.26 16.33 -7.49
CA PRO A 124 -2.89 15.06 -7.10
C PRO A 124 -3.21 14.99 -5.59
N THR A 125 -2.30 15.52 -4.76
CA THR A 125 -2.54 15.63 -3.31
C THR A 125 -3.69 16.61 -3.00
N GLY A 126 -3.82 17.69 -3.78
CA GLY A 126 -4.91 18.66 -3.64
C GLY A 126 -6.29 18.08 -3.93
N ASP A 127 -6.38 17.07 -4.81
CA ASP A 127 -7.65 16.42 -5.15
C ASP A 127 -8.31 15.75 -3.93
N ALA A 128 -7.51 15.21 -3.00
CA ALA A 128 -8.02 14.62 -1.76
C ALA A 128 -8.71 15.63 -0.82
N PHE A 129 -8.43 16.93 -0.98
CA PHE A 129 -9.04 18.01 -0.19
C PHE A 129 -10.21 18.68 -0.92
N ARG A 130 -10.52 18.31 -2.17
CA ARG A 130 -11.62 18.89 -2.95
C ARG A 130 -12.91 18.16 -2.62
N SER A 131 -13.67 18.66 -1.64
CA SER A 131 -14.98 18.15 -1.27
C SER A 131 -16.03 19.28 -1.33
N GLY A 132 -17.12 19.02 -2.06
CA GLY A 132 -18.24 19.99 -2.19
C GLY A 132 -17.94 21.20 -3.09
N GLU A 133 -18.94 22.04 -3.26
CA GLU A 133 -18.81 23.33 -3.97
C GLU A 133 -18.30 24.40 -3.00
N GLY A 134 -17.37 25.23 -3.42
CA GLY A 134 -16.82 26.35 -2.65
C GLY A 134 -15.29 26.34 -2.59
N SER A 135 -14.74 27.33 -1.89
CA SER A 135 -13.30 27.52 -1.73
C SER A 135 -12.85 27.23 -0.31
N LEU A 136 -11.62 26.72 -0.20
CA LEU A 136 -10.90 26.62 1.06
C LEU A 136 -10.61 28.02 1.64
N GLU A 137 -10.81 28.19 2.94
CA GLU A 137 -10.36 29.37 3.69
C GLU A 137 -9.21 28.99 4.62
N VAL A 138 -8.09 29.71 4.54
CA VAL A 138 -6.96 29.55 5.48
C VAL A 138 -6.73 30.87 6.20
N ARG A 139 -6.76 30.82 7.54
CA ARG A 139 -6.47 31.96 8.41
C ARG A 139 -5.23 31.65 9.25
N THR A 140 -4.40 32.68 9.43
CA THR A 140 -3.16 32.61 10.24
C THR A 140 -3.20 33.69 11.33
N PRO A 141 -4.00 33.47 12.40
CA PRO A 141 -4.19 34.48 13.44
C PRO A 141 -2.91 34.82 14.21
N ALA A 142 -1.93 33.90 14.22
CA ALA A 142 -0.61 34.06 14.78
C ALA A 142 0.41 33.25 13.96
N ALA A 143 1.70 33.54 14.12
CA ALA A 143 2.76 32.83 13.39
C ALA A 143 2.80 31.32 13.70
N ASP A 144 2.29 30.91 14.84
CA ASP A 144 2.20 29.52 15.31
C ASP A 144 0.77 28.94 15.30
N LEU A 145 -0.17 29.59 14.61
CA LEU A 145 -1.58 29.15 14.57
C LEU A 145 -2.13 29.22 13.14
N ALA A 146 -2.45 28.04 12.59
CA ALA A 146 -3.09 27.91 11.27
C ALA A 146 -4.48 27.31 11.43
N VAL A 147 -5.49 27.96 10.82
CA VAL A 147 -6.91 27.51 10.84
C VAL A 147 -7.35 27.33 9.40
N ILE A 148 -7.73 26.09 9.04
CA ILE A 148 -8.13 25.71 7.69
C ILE A 148 -9.60 25.30 7.72
N THR A 149 -10.44 25.96 6.92
CA THR A 149 -11.88 25.67 6.81
C THR A 149 -12.22 25.22 5.40
N PHE A 150 -12.81 24.03 5.29
CA PHE A 150 -13.23 23.40 4.04
C PHE A 150 -14.71 23.69 3.74
N PRO A 151 -15.11 23.72 2.46
CA PRO A 151 -16.50 23.99 2.08
C PRO A 151 -17.45 22.88 2.53
N ALA A 152 -16.98 21.63 2.65
CA ALA A 152 -17.74 20.48 3.13
C ALA A 152 -16.93 19.66 4.13
N PRO A 153 -17.57 18.79 4.93
CA PRO A 153 -16.87 17.85 5.81
C PRO A 153 -15.95 16.91 5.03
N ILE A 154 -14.76 16.65 5.57
CA ILE A 154 -13.79 15.72 5.01
C ILE A 154 -13.58 14.56 5.99
N ALA A 155 -13.76 13.34 5.49
CA ALA A 155 -13.44 12.13 6.25
C ALA A 155 -11.92 11.98 6.41
N GLY A 156 -11.45 11.52 7.58
CA GLY A 156 -10.03 11.33 7.81
C GLY A 156 -9.18 12.60 7.60
N LEU A 157 -9.75 13.79 7.81
CA LEU A 157 -9.12 15.07 7.49
C LEU A 157 -7.70 15.23 8.03
N ASP A 158 -7.44 14.80 9.25
CA ASP A 158 -6.11 14.86 9.87
C ASP A 158 -5.09 13.92 9.20
N ARG A 159 -5.52 12.75 8.71
CA ARG A 159 -4.65 11.78 8.03
C ARG A 159 -4.11 12.34 6.71
N LEU A 160 -4.88 13.15 6.00
CA LEU A 160 -4.46 13.75 4.74
C LEU A 160 -3.21 14.63 4.89
N PHE A 161 -3.00 15.20 6.07
CA PHE A 161 -1.84 16.05 6.33
C PHE A 161 -0.51 15.30 6.50
N ASP A 162 -0.51 13.96 6.57
CA ASP A 162 0.72 13.14 6.44
C ASP A 162 1.31 13.19 5.02
N GLN A 163 0.50 13.53 4.03
CA GLN A 163 0.93 13.64 2.63
C GLN A 163 1.28 15.08 2.22
N VAL A 164 0.95 16.07 3.03
CA VAL A 164 1.17 17.49 2.73
C VAL A 164 2.53 17.96 3.26
N SER A 165 3.54 17.97 2.40
CA SER A 165 4.82 18.61 2.72
C SER A 165 4.68 20.13 2.63
N ILE A 166 5.04 20.82 3.71
CA ILE A 166 4.93 22.27 3.80
C ILE A 166 6.06 22.94 3.02
N LEU A 167 5.69 23.85 2.12
CA LEU A 167 6.57 24.67 1.30
C LEU A 167 6.77 26.05 1.92
N SER A 168 7.95 26.63 1.72
CA SER A 168 8.22 28.00 2.17
C SER A 168 7.56 29.05 1.28
N ALA A 169 6.82 29.96 1.90
CA ALA A 169 6.28 31.14 1.24
C ALA A 169 7.35 32.17 0.88
N HIS A 170 8.48 32.15 1.59
CA HIS A 170 9.49 33.22 1.58
C HIS A 170 10.85 32.79 0.99
N SER A 171 11.14 31.50 0.90
CA SER A 171 12.41 31.00 0.38
C SER A 171 12.59 31.32 -1.10
N PRO A 172 13.77 31.81 -1.52
CA PRO A 172 14.09 31.94 -2.94
C PRO A 172 14.27 30.57 -3.63
N LYS A 173 14.47 29.49 -2.85
CA LYS A 173 14.61 28.12 -3.34
C LYS A 173 13.27 27.38 -3.46
N LYS A 174 12.16 28.01 -3.03
CA LYS A 174 10.78 27.47 -3.10
C LYS A 174 10.73 25.99 -2.66
N GLU A 175 10.36 25.09 -3.58
CA GLU A 175 10.21 23.66 -3.33
C GLU A 175 11.50 22.92 -2.90
N MET A 176 12.68 23.53 -3.10
CA MET A 176 13.95 22.97 -2.69
C MET A 176 14.33 23.33 -1.24
N ALA A 177 13.64 24.27 -0.60
CA ALA A 177 13.73 24.54 0.82
C ALA A 177 12.76 23.63 1.58
N VAL A 178 13.27 22.76 2.45
CA VAL A 178 12.50 21.69 3.08
C VAL A 178 12.62 21.69 4.60
N LEU A 179 11.63 21.10 5.29
CA LEU A 179 11.58 20.96 6.76
C LEU A 179 11.83 19.50 7.21
N GLY A 180 12.04 18.59 6.28
CA GLY A 180 12.32 17.18 6.58
C GLY A 180 13.78 16.92 6.93
N PRO A 181 14.13 15.63 7.23
CA PRO A 181 15.47 15.25 7.69
C PRO A 181 16.56 15.41 6.63
N PHE A 182 16.23 15.37 5.37
CA PHE A 182 17.18 15.51 4.27
C PHE A 182 16.69 16.56 3.26
N PHE A 183 17.59 17.02 2.38
CA PHE A 183 17.28 17.87 1.22
C PHE A 183 18.04 17.39 -0.01
N VAL A 184 17.50 17.64 -1.20
CA VAL A 184 18.17 17.30 -2.47
C VAL A 184 19.41 18.18 -2.61
N SER A 185 20.60 17.56 -2.55
CA SER A 185 21.89 18.25 -2.68
C SER A 185 22.48 18.11 -4.08
N ASP A 186 22.22 16.99 -4.77
CA ASP A 186 22.64 16.75 -6.14
C ASP A 186 21.67 15.80 -6.85
N TYR A 187 21.57 15.94 -8.17
CA TYR A 187 20.75 15.10 -9.01
C TYR A 187 21.40 14.91 -10.38
N LYS A 188 21.63 13.66 -10.74
CA LYS A 188 22.13 13.28 -12.05
C LYS A 188 21.09 12.43 -12.77
N PRO A 189 20.36 12.99 -13.75
CA PRO A 189 19.34 12.26 -14.50
C PRO A 189 19.82 10.91 -15.01
N GLY A 190 18.98 9.88 -14.88
CA GLY A 190 19.26 8.51 -15.26
C GLY A 190 20.29 7.79 -14.37
N SER A 191 20.80 8.43 -13.31
CA SER A 191 21.86 7.87 -12.47
C SER A 191 21.47 7.84 -10.98
N TYR A 192 21.30 9.01 -10.35
CA TYR A 192 20.99 9.08 -8.93
C TYR A 192 20.36 10.40 -8.49
N VAL A 193 19.73 10.38 -7.33
CA VAL A 193 19.41 11.54 -6.48
C VAL A 193 20.22 11.44 -5.19
N LEU A 194 20.94 12.49 -4.82
CA LEU A 194 21.68 12.57 -3.57
C LEU A 194 20.96 13.50 -2.61
N LEU A 195 20.62 12.99 -1.44
CA LEU A 195 20.01 13.74 -0.36
C LEU A 195 21.05 13.95 0.74
N ALA A 196 21.31 15.20 1.12
CA ALA A 196 22.16 15.54 2.25
C ALA A 196 21.35 15.79 3.52
N ARG A 197 21.96 15.57 4.67
CA ARG A 197 21.40 15.89 5.98
C ARG A 197 20.97 17.36 6.05
N ASN A 198 19.72 17.61 6.50
CA ASN A 198 19.24 18.95 6.77
C ASN A 198 19.84 19.47 8.09
N PRO A 199 20.71 20.50 8.07
CA PRO A 199 21.37 21.02 9.26
C PRO A 199 20.37 21.68 10.24
N ASN A 200 19.20 22.10 9.74
CA ASN A 200 18.15 22.76 10.50
C ASN A 200 17.03 21.79 10.92
N TYR A 201 17.22 20.48 10.76
CA TYR A 201 16.20 19.51 11.16
C TYR A 201 15.96 19.55 12.66
N TRP A 202 14.72 19.72 13.05
CA TRP A 202 14.33 20.06 14.42
C TRP A 202 14.30 18.89 15.40
N LYS A 203 14.15 17.65 14.91
CA LYS A 203 14.03 16.48 15.79
C LYS A 203 15.36 16.11 16.46
N ARG A 204 15.22 15.63 17.69
CA ARG A 204 16.31 15.04 18.49
C ARG A 204 15.86 13.67 18.99
N ASP A 205 16.84 12.79 19.24
CA ASP A 205 16.58 11.51 19.89
C ASP A 205 16.28 11.70 21.39
N ALA A 206 15.92 10.60 22.09
CA ALA A 206 15.63 10.62 23.52
C ALA A 206 16.83 11.04 24.41
N ARG A 207 18.05 11.06 23.86
CA ARG A 207 19.29 11.49 24.52
C ARG A 207 19.67 12.94 24.19
N GLY A 208 18.88 13.61 23.34
CA GLY A 208 19.12 14.98 22.91
C GLY A 208 20.06 15.12 21.71
N HIS A 209 20.51 14.03 21.06
CA HIS A 209 21.33 14.13 19.85
C HIS A 209 20.48 14.57 18.67
N ALA A 210 21.05 15.41 17.81
CA ALA A 210 20.38 15.87 16.59
C ALA A 210 20.18 14.72 15.61
N LEU A 211 19.00 14.69 14.98
CA LEU A 211 18.67 13.80 13.88
C LEU A 211 18.76 14.56 12.54
N PRO A 212 18.86 13.89 11.40
CA PRO A 212 19.09 12.44 11.22
C PRO A 212 20.52 12.05 11.59
N TYR A 213 20.74 10.75 11.86
CA TYR A 213 22.09 10.26 12.14
C TYR A 213 22.97 10.17 10.89
N LEU A 214 22.39 9.79 9.75
CA LEU A 214 23.11 9.69 8.48
C LEU A 214 23.52 11.07 7.94
N ASP A 215 24.64 11.15 7.24
CA ASP A 215 25.08 12.38 6.55
C ASP A 215 24.35 12.56 5.22
N SER A 216 24.07 11.44 4.52
CA SER A 216 23.41 11.46 3.22
C SER A 216 22.64 10.18 2.94
N VAL A 217 21.73 10.27 1.97
CA VAL A 217 21.02 9.14 1.37
C VAL A 217 21.21 9.25 -0.14
N ARG A 218 21.77 8.20 -0.75
CA ARG A 218 21.92 8.10 -2.19
C ARG A 218 20.88 7.16 -2.77
N LEU A 219 20.08 7.65 -3.67
CA LEU A 219 19.01 6.96 -4.37
C LEU A 219 19.44 6.71 -5.81
N ASP A 220 19.95 5.51 -6.09
CA ASP A 220 20.38 5.13 -7.44
C ASP A 220 19.18 4.76 -8.30
N ILE A 221 19.13 5.22 -9.56
CA ILE A 221 18.05 4.90 -10.48
C ILE A 221 18.33 3.54 -11.13
N GLN A 222 17.60 2.49 -10.71
CA GLN A 222 17.78 1.12 -11.21
C GLN A 222 16.43 0.43 -11.42
N ARG A 223 16.07 0.21 -12.68
CA ARG A 223 14.80 -0.44 -13.04
C ARG A 223 14.83 -1.96 -12.95
N ASN A 224 16.01 -2.54 -13.16
CA ASN A 224 16.16 -4.01 -13.18
C ASN A 224 16.34 -4.54 -11.75
N ARG A 225 15.37 -5.32 -11.28
CA ARG A 225 15.32 -5.88 -9.93
C ARG A 225 16.42 -6.92 -9.67
N ASP A 226 16.85 -7.67 -10.68
CA ASP A 226 17.91 -8.66 -10.52
C ASP A 226 19.29 -7.98 -10.37
N ILE A 227 19.49 -6.87 -11.08
CA ILE A 227 20.71 -6.04 -10.91
C ILE A 227 20.71 -5.41 -9.52
N GLU A 228 19.57 -4.91 -9.04
CA GLU A 228 19.42 -4.37 -7.69
C GLU A 228 19.80 -5.42 -6.64
N LEU A 229 19.25 -6.64 -6.73
CA LEU A 229 19.55 -7.74 -5.83
C LEU A 229 21.04 -8.13 -5.88
N LEU A 230 21.64 -8.18 -7.07
CA LEU A 230 23.07 -8.46 -7.25
C LEU A 230 23.94 -7.39 -6.57
N ARG A 231 23.61 -6.11 -6.72
CA ARG A 231 24.29 -4.99 -6.06
C ARG A 231 24.16 -5.07 -4.53
N PHE A 232 22.99 -5.42 -4.04
CA PHE A 232 22.78 -5.65 -2.61
C PHE A 232 23.66 -6.80 -2.09
N CYS A 233 23.73 -7.92 -2.79
CA CYS A 233 24.57 -9.06 -2.42
C CYS A 233 26.07 -8.70 -2.43
N ARG A 234 26.50 -7.72 -3.24
CA ARG A 234 27.87 -7.19 -3.26
C ARG A 234 28.15 -6.15 -2.17
N GLY A 235 27.12 -5.76 -1.37
CA GLY A 235 27.25 -4.74 -0.33
C GLY A 235 27.24 -3.30 -0.84
N GLU A 236 26.92 -3.08 -2.13
CA GLU A 236 26.80 -1.75 -2.73
C GLU A 236 25.53 -1.01 -2.27
N LEU A 237 24.51 -1.76 -1.86
CA LEU A 237 23.23 -1.25 -1.35
C LEU A 237 22.99 -1.78 0.07
N GLN A 238 22.37 -0.98 0.94
CA GLN A 238 22.06 -1.38 2.30
C GLN A 238 20.61 -1.82 2.50
N LEU A 239 19.73 -1.52 1.54
CA LEU A 239 18.35 -2.00 1.60
C LEU A 239 17.74 -2.18 0.21
N ILE A 240 16.75 -3.08 0.13
CA ILE A 240 15.79 -3.19 -0.97
C ILE A 240 14.40 -3.13 -0.33
N ASN A 241 13.61 -2.13 -0.72
CA ASN A 241 12.33 -1.85 -0.08
C ASN A 241 11.23 -2.86 -0.43
N ARG A 242 11.38 -3.64 -1.51
CA ARG A 242 10.43 -4.68 -1.92
C ARG A 242 11.13 -5.77 -2.74
N LEU A 243 10.99 -7.02 -2.31
CA LEU A 243 11.39 -8.22 -3.05
C LEU A 243 10.14 -9.01 -3.46
N ASP A 244 10.24 -9.76 -4.57
CA ASP A 244 9.29 -10.84 -4.82
C ASP A 244 9.66 -12.10 -4.00
N ALA A 245 8.77 -13.09 -3.99
CA ALA A 245 8.95 -14.30 -3.20
C ALA A 245 10.17 -15.13 -3.63
N GLU A 246 10.47 -15.17 -4.94
CA GLU A 246 11.61 -15.93 -5.47
C GLU A 246 12.95 -15.25 -5.12
N GLN A 247 13.04 -13.94 -5.30
CA GLN A 247 14.20 -13.14 -4.90
C GLN A 247 14.45 -13.24 -3.39
N PHE A 248 13.38 -13.20 -2.59
CA PHE A 248 13.45 -13.32 -1.14
C PHE A 248 13.98 -14.69 -0.72
N GLU A 249 13.46 -15.80 -1.30
CA GLU A 249 13.93 -17.14 -0.99
C GLU A 249 15.39 -17.35 -1.40
N ARG A 250 15.80 -16.85 -2.56
CA ARG A 250 17.20 -16.90 -3.00
C ARG A 250 18.10 -16.18 -2.00
N LEU A 251 17.75 -14.95 -1.62
CA LEU A 251 18.52 -14.19 -0.64
C LEU A 251 18.48 -14.85 0.75
N ARG A 252 17.34 -15.40 1.16
CA ARG A 252 17.20 -16.08 2.46
C ARG A 252 18.07 -17.34 2.56
N HIS A 253 18.23 -18.05 1.45
CA HIS A 253 19.14 -19.21 1.37
C HIS A 253 20.59 -18.79 1.54
N ASP A 254 21.01 -17.72 0.85
CA ASP A 254 22.41 -17.29 0.80
C ASP A 254 22.81 -16.38 1.98
N ASN A 255 21.93 -15.52 2.43
CA ASN A 255 22.14 -14.57 3.52
C ASN A 255 20.84 -14.34 4.34
N PRO A 256 20.45 -15.28 5.21
CA PRO A 256 19.20 -15.17 5.99
C PRO A 256 19.18 -13.97 6.93
N ALA A 257 20.35 -13.48 7.38
CA ALA A 257 20.44 -12.31 8.24
C ALA A 257 20.02 -11.00 7.54
N ALA A 258 20.05 -10.97 6.21
CA ALA A 258 19.67 -9.80 5.42
C ALA A 258 18.19 -9.77 5.01
N THR A 259 17.42 -10.82 5.26
CA THR A 259 16.01 -10.86 4.86
C THR A 259 15.09 -10.40 5.98
N ARG A 260 14.03 -9.67 5.61
CA ARG A 260 12.96 -9.23 6.53
C ARG A 260 11.61 -9.46 5.89
N ASN A 261 10.73 -10.18 6.59
CA ASN A 261 9.31 -10.23 6.29
C ASN A 261 8.59 -9.31 7.28
N ALA A 262 8.02 -8.21 6.78
CA ALA A 262 7.31 -7.22 7.59
C ALA A 262 5.86 -7.64 7.90
N GLY A 263 5.42 -8.75 7.36
CA GLY A 263 4.06 -9.28 7.52
C GLY A 263 3.18 -9.05 6.29
N THR A 264 1.91 -9.40 6.43
CA THR A 264 0.93 -9.34 5.36
C THR A 264 0.68 -7.90 4.91
N GLY A 265 0.85 -7.61 3.63
CA GLY A 265 0.62 -6.30 3.04
C GLY A 265 -0.85 -5.90 2.97
N LEU A 266 -1.11 -4.68 2.48
CA LEU A 266 -2.47 -4.17 2.31
C LEU A 266 -3.09 -4.59 0.98
N ASP A 267 -2.27 -4.86 -0.04
CA ASP A 267 -2.71 -5.20 -1.38
C ASP A 267 -3.35 -6.58 -1.43
N ALA A 268 -4.43 -6.72 -2.19
CA ALA A 268 -5.07 -7.99 -2.46
C ALA A 268 -4.97 -8.38 -3.93
N GLU A 269 -4.88 -9.68 -4.22
CA GLU A 269 -5.18 -10.21 -5.54
C GLU A 269 -6.64 -10.65 -5.55
N GLU A 270 -7.38 -10.29 -6.61
CA GLU A 270 -8.81 -10.40 -6.68
C GLU A 270 -9.26 -10.99 -8.00
N PHE A 271 -10.39 -11.68 -7.94
CA PHE A 271 -11.09 -12.22 -9.09
C PHE A 271 -12.51 -11.64 -9.10
N TRP A 272 -13.01 -11.24 -10.26
CA TRP A 272 -14.39 -10.79 -10.40
C TRP A 272 -14.98 -11.15 -11.76
N PHE A 273 -16.29 -11.15 -11.84
CA PHE A 273 -17.03 -11.31 -13.08
C PHE A 273 -17.46 -9.95 -13.64
N ASN A 274 -17.65 -9.90 -14.95
CA ASN A 274 -18.25 -8.74 -15.61
C ASN A 274 -19.77 -8.79 -15.45
N GLU A 275 -20.28 -7.95 -14.56
CA GLU A 275 -21.72 -7.83 -14.29
C GLU A 275 -22.38 -6.66 -15.05
N SER A 276 -21.65 -5.99 -15.96
CA SER A 276 -22.21 -4.90 -16.74
C SER A 276 -23.34 -5.37 -17.67
N PRO A 277 -24.54 -4.75 -17.61
CA PRO A 277 -25.63 -5.09 -18.49
C PRO A 277 -25.31 -4.80 -19.97
N THR A 278 -24.38 -3.87 -20.23
CA THR A 278 -23.96 -3.48 -21.59
C THR A 278 -22.81 -4.32 -22.13
N ALA A 279 -22.24 -5.23 -21.31
CA ALA A 279 -21.19 -6.12 -21.77
C ALA A 279 -21.66 -6.99 -22.94
N PRO A 280 -20.81 -7.23 -23.96
CA PRO A 280 -21.15 -8.07 -25.13
C PRO A 280 -21.11 -9.56 -24.77
N LEU A 281 -21.77 -9.94 -23.68
CA LEU A 281 -21.87 -11.31 -23.19
C LEU A 281 -23.19 -11.95 -23.60
N SER A 282 -23.19 -13.28 -23.72
CA SER A 282 -24.45 -14.03 -23.90
C SER A 282 -25.33 -13.91 -22.65
N GLU A 283 -26.65 -13.95 -22.85
CA GLU A 283 -27.62 -13.77 -21.76
C GLU A 283 -27.46 -14.81 -20.65
N HIS A 284 -27.10 -16.05 -20.98
CA HIS A 284 -26.85 -17.08 -19.96
C HIS A 284 -25.61 -16.75 -19.09
N LYS A 285 -24.51 -16.18 -19.67
CA LYS A 285 -23.35 -15.74 -18.90
C LYS A 285 -23.70 -14.58 -17.98
N LYS A 286 -24.44 -13.58 -18.48
CA LYS A 286 -24.95 -12.49 -17.65
C LYS A 286 -25.76 -13.02 -16.46
N ALA A 287 -26.67 -13.97 -16.72
CA ALA A 287 -27.48 -14.58 -15.66
C ALA A 287 -26.63 -15.31 -14.62
N TRP A 288 -25.57 -16.04 -15.03
CA TRP A 288 -24.66 -16.70 -14.09
C TRP A 288 -23.90 -15.71 -13.22
N PHE A 289 -23.31 -14.68 -13.84
CA PHE A 289 -22.44 -13.72 -13.16
C PHE A 289 -23.19 -12.84 -12.18
N HIS A 290 -24.46 -12.50 -12.45
CA HIS A 290 -25.32 -11.79 -11.51
C HIS A 290 -25.83 -12.66 -10.34
N MET A 291 -25.73 -13.99 -10.44
CA MET A 291 -26.20 -14.90 -9.40
C MET A 291 -25.20 -14.98 -8.25
N THR A 292 -25.57 -14.51 -7.06
CA THR A 292 -24.69 -14.52 -5.87
C THR A 292 -24.24 -15.94 -5.52
N GLU A 293 -25.12 -16.93 -5.61
CA GLU A 293 -24.80 -18.33 -5.33
C GLU A 293 -23.72 -18.87 -6.30
N PHE A 294 -23.72 -18.39 -7.55
CA PHE A 294 -22.68 -18.76 -8.52
C PHE A 294 -21.32 -18.18 -8.10
N ARG A 295 -21.25 -16.89 -7.75
CA ARG A 295 -20.03 -16.24 -7.30
C ARG A 295 -19.50 -16.85 -6.00
N GLN A 296 -20.39 -17.12 -5.03
CA GLN A 296 -20.04 -17.81 -3.79
C GLN A 296 -19.49 -19.22 -4.05
N ALA A 297 -20.11 -19.99 -4.93
CA ALA A 297 -19.66 -21.33 -5.29
C ALA A 297 -18.28 -21.30 -5.97
N VAL A 298 -18.03 -20.35 -6.87
CA VAL A 298 -16.70 -20.13 -7.46
C VAL A 298 -15.68 -19.80 -6.37
N SER A 299 -16.01 -18.92 -5.44
CA SER A 299 -15.16 -18.56 -4.31
C SER A 299 -14.81 -19.77 -3.42
N MET A 300 -15.79 -20.64 -3.11
CA MET A 300 -15.59 -21.87 -2.33
C MET A 300 -14.77 -22.93 -3.07
N ALA A 301 -14.79 -22.94 -4.40
CA ALA A 301 -14.06 -23.89 -5.22
C ALA A 301 -12.57 -23.53 -5.39
N ILE A 302 -12.13 -22.32 -5.09
CA ILE A 302 -10.75 -21.84 -5.25
C ILE A 302 -9.93 -22.12 -3.98
N ASN A 303 -8.83 -22.87 -4.12
CA ASN A 303 -7.92 -23.22 -3.01
C ASN A 303 -6.91 -22.09 -2.74
N ARG A 304 -7.30 -21.11 -1.94
CA ARG A 304 -6.45 -19.96 -1.57
C ARG A 304 -5.18 -20.37 -0.84
N ALA A 305 -5.23 -21.43 -0.04
CA ALA A 305 -4.06 -21.93 0.69
C ALA A 305 -2.98 -22.45 -0.27
N ASP A 306 -3.38 -23.14 -1.34
CA ASP A 306 -2.45 -23.58 -2.37
C ASP A 306 -1.93 -22.42 -3.22
N LEU A 307 -2.73 -21.40 -3.51
CA LEU A 307 -2.25 -20.17 -4.14
C LEU A 307 -1.13 -19.53 -3.31
N CYS A 308 -1.34 -19.37 -2.01
CA CYS A 308 -0.32 -18.84 -1.10
C CYS A 308 0.96 -19.70 -1.08
N ARG A 309 0.80 -21.00 -0.97
CA ARG A 309 1.92 -21.95 -0.82
C ARG A 309 2.71 -22.12 -2.12
N ILE A 310 2.02 -22.30 -3.26
CA ILE A 310 2.66 -22.70 -4.53
C ILE A 310 3.15 -21.47 -5.29
N VAL A 311 2.34 -20.39 -5.36
CA VAL A 311 2.69 -19.21 -6.13
C VAL A 311 3.63 -18.28 -5.36
N TYR A 312 3.39 -18.14 -4.05
CA TYR A 312 4.13 -17.18 -3.21
C TYR A 312 5.08 -17.85 -2.22
N GLY A 313 5.34 -19.17 -2.32
CA GLY A 313 6.26 -19.86 -1.41
C GLY A 313 5.87 -19.78 0.08
N GLY A 314 4.59 -19.53 0.38
CA GLY A 314 4.09 -19.30 1.75
C GLY A 314 4.14 -17.84 2.21
N TYR A 315 4.65 -16.90 1.39
CA TYR A 315 4.71 -15.45 1.67
C TYR A 315 3.45 -14.71 1.19
N ALA A 316 2.32 -15.27 1.50
CA ALA A 316 1.01 -14.67 1.33
C ALA A 316 0.03 -15.31 2.31
N LYS A 317 -1.09 -14.62 2.57
CA LYS A 317 -2.21 -15.12 3.36
C LYS A 317 -3.47 -15.13 2.52
N PRO A 318 -4.38 -16.10 2.71
CA PRO A 318 -5.70 -16.04 2.13
C PRO A 318 -6.40 -14.73 2.49
N ALA A 319 -7.06 -14.11 1.51
CA ALA A 319 -7.85 -12.89 1.69
C ALA A 319 -9.34 -13.19 1.51
N TYR A 320 -10.18 -12.52 2.32
CA TYR A 320 -11.62 -12.81 2.38
C TYR A 320 -12.49 -11.56 2.29
N GLY A 321 -11.88 -10.39 2.24
CA GLY A 321 -12.58 -9.12 2.15
C GLY A 321 -11.66 -7.98 1.75
N PRO A 322 -12.21 -6.77 1.63
CA PRO A 322 -11.53 -5.61 1.07
C PRO A 322 -10.41 -5.04 1.95
N VAL A 323 -10.34 -5.45 3.20
CA VAL A 323 -9.39 -4.90 4.16
C VAL A 323 -8.46 -5.99 4.67
N SER A 324 -7.17 -5.79 4.49
CA SER A 324 -6.13 -6.67 5.03
C SER A 324 -6.12 -6.65 6.57
N PRO A 325 -5.84 -7.78 7.24
CA PRO A 325 -5.65 -7.81 8.70
C PRO A 325 -4.57 -6.86 9.23
N SER A 326 -3.66 -6.42 8.37
CA SER A 326 -2.62 -5.45 8.71
C SER A 326 -3.12 -4.00 8.78
N ASN A 327 -4.34 -3.73 8.36
CA ASN A 327 -5.03 -2.49 8.66
C ASN A 327 -5.80 -2.66 9.99
N HIS A 328 -5.13 -2.41 11.10
CA HIS A 328 -5.58 -2.83 12.43
C HIS A 328 -6.94 -2.25 12.84
N PHE A 329 -7.20 -1.01 12.46
CA PHE A 329 -8.45 -0.35 12.87
C PHE A 329 -9.63 -0.74 11.98
N TRP A 330 -9.46 -0.73 10.66
CA TRP A 330 -10.58 -0.90 9.73
C TRP A 330 -10.89 -2.36 9.39
N PHE A 331 -9.99 -3.29 9.70
CA PHE A 331 -10.24 -4.72 9.48
C PHE A 331 -11.43 -5.21 10.29
N ASN A 332 -12.37 -5.89 9.61
CA ASN A 332 -13.51 -6.54 10.26
C ASN A 332 -13.17 -7.99 10.58
N SER A 333 -12.77 -8.24 11.82
CA SER A 333 -12.41 -9.60 12.29
C SER A 333 -13.61 -10.54 12.49
N SER A 334 -14.84 -10.06 12.31
CA SER A 334 -16.05 -10.90 12.38
C SER A 334 -16.40 -11.59 11.06
N LEU A 335 -15.69 -11.26 9.97
CA LEU A 335 -15.89 -11.94 8.70
C LEU A 335 -15.43 -13.40 8.79
N GLU A 336 -16.26 -14.30 8.30
CA GLU A 336 -15.91 -15.73 8.23
C GLU A 336 -15.08 -16.02 6.98
N ASP A 337 -14.06 -16.88 7.15
CA ASP A 337 -13.28 -17.40 6.05
C ASP A 337 -14.13 -18.30 5.15
N PRO A 338 -14.30 -17.99 3.87
CA PRO A 338 -14.86 -18.95 2.93
C PRO A 338 -13.91 -20.14 2.81
N LYS A 339 -14.28 -21.25 3.44
CA LYS A 339 -13.49 -22.48 3.41
C LYS A 339 -13.43 -23.02 1.98
N TYR A 340 -12.27 -23.54 1.60
CA TYR A 340 -12.16 -24.33 0.38
C TYR A 340 -13.02 -25.59 0.53
N ASP A 341 -14.11 -25.65 -0.21
CA ASP A 341 -15.06 -26.77 -0.21
C ASP A 341 -15.68 -26.96 -1.62
N PRO A 342 -14.97 -27.63 -2.54
CA PRO A 342 -15.50 -27.93 -3.88
C PRO A 342 -16.80 -28.73 -3.86
N LYS A 343 -16.98 -29.61 -2.84
CA LYS A 343 -18.21 -30.40 -2.71
C LYS A 343 -19.41 -29.53 -2.30
N GLY A 344 -19.19 -28.64 -1.35
CA GLY A 344 -20.19 -27.61 -0.95
C GLY A 344 -20.50 -26.66 -2.09
N ALA A 345 -19.50 -26.21 -2.84
CA ALA A 345 -19.66 -25.39 -4.03
C ALA A 345 -20.57 -26.06 -5.06
N LEU A 346 -20.28 -27.33 -5.40
CA LEU A 346 -21.10 -28.13 -6.33
C LEU A 346 -22.54 -28.34 -5.80
N ALA A 347 -22.71 -28.56 -4.49
CA ALA A 347 -24.03 -28.67 -3.90
C ALA A 347 -24.81 -27.35 -3.97
N MET A 348 -24.14 -26.19 -3.79
CA MET A 348 -24.73 -24.86 -3.95
C MET A 348 -25.16 -24.63 -5.41
N LEU A 349 -24.30 -24.92 -6.37
CA LEU A 349 -24.63 -24.80 -7.80
C LEU A 349 -25.82 -25.65 -8.19
N LYS A 350 -25.91 -26.89 -7.68
CA LYS A 350 -27.08 -27.77 -7.91
C LYS A 350 -28.36 -27.17 -7.35
N ARG A 351 -28.33 -26.59 -6.15
CA ARG A 351 -29.51 -25.87 -5.57
C ARG A 351 -29.90 -24.64 -6.37
N ALA A 352 -28.92 -23.98 -6.98
CA ALA A 352 -29.13 -22.84 -7.86
C ALA A 352 -29.61 -23.23 -9.28
N GLY A 353 -29.88 -24.52 -9.55
CA GLY A 353 -30.47 -25.02 -10.79
C GLY A 353 -29.47 -25.54 -11.81
N PHE A 354 -28.19 -25.59 -11.48
CA PHE A 354 -27.18 -26.21 -12.37
C PHE A 354 -27.19 -27.73 -12.25
N ARG A 355 -26.76 -28.39 -13.33
CA ARG A 355 -26.63 -29.86 -13.41
C ARG A 355 -25.17 -30.22 -13.65
N TYR A 356 -24.68 -31.21 -12.90
CA TYR A 356 -23.35 -31.74 -13.08
C TYR A 356 -23.44 -33.15 -13.68
N GLU A 357 -23.07 -33.28 -14.92
CA GLU A 357 -23.19 -34.52 -15.73
C GLU A 357 -21.89 -34.76 -16.49
N ASN A 358 -21.30 -35.95 -16.35
CA ASN A 358 -20.07 -36.33 -17.04
C ASN A 358 -18.94 -35.29 -16.87
N GLU A 359 -18.74 -34.85 -15.62
CA GLU A 359 -17.71 -33.86 -15.25
C GLU A 359 -17.91 -32.45 -15.87
N VAL A 360 -19.09 -32.18 -16.39
CA VAL A 360 -19.46 -30.88 -16.98
C VAL A 360 -20.61 -30.27 -16.19
N LEU A 361 -20.44 -29.03 -15.77
CA LEU A 361 -21.52 -28.23 -15.20
C LEU A 361 -22.31 -27.58 -16.34
N LYS A 362 -23.65 -27.70 -16.28
CA LYS A 362 -24.60 -27.09 -17.22
C LYS A 362 -25.65 -26.30 -16.47
N ASP A 363 -26.13 -25.23 -17.04
CA ASP A 363 -27.31 -24.52 -16.51
C ASP A 363 -28.62 -25.27 -16.79
N SER A 364 -29.75 -24.72 -16.34
CA SER A 364 -31.08 -25.30 -16.53
C SER A 364 -31.46 -25.44 -18.01
N SER A 365 -30.91 -24.60 -18.88
CA SER A 365 -31.13 -24.60 -20.33
C SER A 365 -30.19 -25.55 -21.10
N GLY A 366 -29.25 -26.19 -20.40
CA GLY A 366 -28.26 -27.11 -20.95
C GLY A 366 -26.99 -26.45 -21.48
N ASN A 367 -26.80 -25.14 -21.29
CA ASN A 367 -25.57 -24.46 -21.63
C ASN A 367 -24.44 -24.92 -20.70
N ARG A 368 -23.29 -25.28 -21.30
CA ARG A 368 -22.08 -25.59 -20.52
C ARG A 368 -21.56 -24.34 -19.83
N VAL A 369 -21.22 -24.47 -18.57
CA VAL A 369 -20.60 -23.37 -17.84
C VAL A 369 -19.15 -23.24 -18.25
N GLU A 370 -18.89 -22.24 -19.09
CA GLU A 370 -17.57 -21.95 -19.64
C GLU A 370 -17.40 -20.43 -19.76
N PHE A 371 -16.22 -19.91 -19.34
CA PHE A 371 -15.89 -18.49 -19.45
C PHE A 371 -14.39 -18.25 -19.62
N ASN A 372 -14.04 -17.04 -20.10
CA ASN A 372 -12.68 -16.57 -20.24
C ASN A 372 -12.26 -15.82 -18.98
N LEU A 373 -11.07 -16.10 -18.46
CA LEU A 373 -10.42 -15.37 -17.37
C LEU A 373 -9.27 -14.55 -17.95
N ILE A 374 -9.41 -13.23 -17.99
CA ILE A 374 -8.35 -12.34 -18.45
C ILE A 374 -7.42 -11.95 -17.29
N THR A 375 -6.13 -11.77 -17.59
CA THR A 375 -5.13 -11.22 -16.67
C THR A 375 -4.00 -10.55 -17.46
N ASN A 376 -3.14 -9.77 -16.80
CA ASN A 376 -2.02 -9.12 -17.48
C ASN A 376 -0.86 -10.09 -17.75
N SER A 377 -0.34 -10.07 -18.98
CA SER A 377 0.89 -10.76 -19.34
C SER A 377 2.11 -10.16 -18.65
N GLY A 378 3.14 -10.99 -18.47
CA GLY A 378 4.38 -10.58 -17.81
C GLY A 378 4.32 -10.57 -16.28
N ASN A 379 3.17 -10.91 -15.66
CA ASN A 379 3.06 -11.17 -14.23
C ASN A 379 3.01 -12.67 -13.98
N ALA A 380 4.17 -13.30 -13.80
CA ALA A 380 4.29 -14.75 -13.64
C ALA A 380 3.45 -15.30 -12.47
N ALA A 381 3.26 -14.53 -11.39
CA ALA A 381 2.44 -14.95 -10.26
C ALA A 381 0.96 -15.03 -10.66
N ARG A 382 0.41 -14.02 -11.33
CA ARG A 382 -0.98 -14.03 -11.81
C ARG A 382 -1.22 -15.08 -12.88
N GLU A 383 -0.25 -15.29 -13.78
CA GLU A 383 -0.33 -16.36 -14.78
C GLU A 383 -0.41 -17.74 -14.11
N LYS A 384 0.42 -18.01 -13.11
CA LYS A 384 0.35 -19.25 -12.30
C LYS A 384 -0.98 -19.37 -11.55
N MET A 385 -1.42 -18.28 -10.90
CA MET A 385 -2.71 -18.27 -10.18
C MET A 385 -3.88 -18.58 -11.11
N SER A 386 -3.93 -17.99 -12.30
CA SER A 386 -5.02 -18.21 -13.26
C SER A 386 -5.10 -19.66 -13.73
N VAL A 387 -3.96 -20.34 -13.93
CA VAL A 387 -3.91 -21.77 -14.24
C VAL A 387 -4.39 -22.62 -13.07
N MET A 388 -4.01 -22.29 -11.84
CA MET A 388 -4.48 -23.02 -10.65
C MET A 388 -5.99 -22.82 -10.45
N ILE A 389 -6.51 -21.61 -10.60
CA ILE A 389 -7.96 -21.33 -10.56
C ILE A 389 -8.70 -22.11 -11.65
N GLN A 390 -8.16 -22.19 -12.86
CA GLN A 390 -8.72 -23.02 -13.94
C GLN A 390 -8.84 -24.49 -13.52
N GLN A 391 -7.80 -25.04 -12.88
CA GLN A 391 -7.79 -26.43 -12.41
C GLN A 391 -8.78 -26.65 -11.25
N ASP A 392 -8.84 -25.73 -10.31
CA ASP A 392 -9.77 -25.79 -9.18
C ASP A 392 -11.24 -25.77 -9.65
N LEU A 393 -11.57 -24.86 -10.57
CA LEU A 393 -12.93 -24.72 -11.11
C LEU A 393 -13.33 -25.90 -12.01
N LEU A 394 -12.36 -26.54 -12.66
CA LEU A 394 -12.63 -27.76 -13.42
C LEU A 394 -13.14 -28.91 -12.53
N GLN A 395 -12.73 -28.99 -11.26
CA GLN A 395 -13.20 -30.01 -10.31
C GLN A 395 -14.71 -29.93 -10.04
N VAL A 396 -15.30 -28.73 -10.20
CA VAL A 396 -16.75 -28.52 -10.10
C VAL A 396 -17.43 -28.42 -11.48
N GLY A 397 -16.71 -28.82 -12.56
CA GLY A 397 -17.23 -28.90 -13.92
C GLY A 397 -17.32 -27.56 -14.66
N ILE A 398 -16.73 -26.50 -14.13
CA ILE A 398 -16.63 -25.18 -14.75
C ILE A 398 -15.37 -25.15 -15.62
N LYS A 399 -15.53 -24.87 -16.92
CA LYS A 399 -14.39 -24.69 -17.82
C LYS A 399 -13.96 -23.22 -17.85
N VAL A 400 -12.70 -22.96 -17.53
CA VAL A 400 -12.10 -21.63 -17.63
C VAL A 400 -11.06 -21.62 -18.74
N ASN A 401 -11.09 -20.60 -19.61
CA ASN A 401 -10.05 -20.35 -20.60
C ASN A 401 -9.22 -19.15 -20.16
N VAL A 402 -7.96 -19.36 -19.86
CA VAL A 402 -7.05 -18.28 -19.43
C VAL A 402 -6.58 -17.48 -20.66
N VAL A 403 -6.69 -16.17 -20.59
CA VAL A 403 -6.28 -15.23 -21.64
C VAL A 403 -5.38 -14.15 -21.02
N THR A 404 -4.12 -14.13 -21.41
CA THR A 404 -3.17 -13.09 -20.98
C THR A 404 -3.14 -11.95 -21.99
N LEU A 405 -3.18 -10.70 -21.51
CA LEU A 405 -3.19 -9.48 -22.32
C LEU A 405 -2.09 -8.54 -21.84
N ASP A 406 -1.55 -7.71 -22.73
CA ASP A 406 -0.75 -6.57 -22.27
C ASP A 406 -1.60 -5.62 -21.41
N PHE A 407 -0.97 -4.90 -20.50
CA PHE A 407 -1.71 -4.13 -19.49
C PHE A 407 -2.63 -3.06 -20.09
N PRO A 408 -2.22 -2.26 -21.11
CA PRO A 408 -3.14 -1.33 -21.77
C PRO A 408 -4.37 -2.00 -22.39
N SER A 409 -4.19 -3.12 -23.08
CA SER A 409 -5.31 -3.88 -23.67
C SER A 409 -6.24 -4.48 -22.61
N LEU A 410 -5.68 -4.90 -21.46
CA LEU A 410 -6.47 -5.38 -20.33
C LEU A 410 -7.37 -4.25 -19.79
N ILE A 411 -6.80 -3.08 -19.53
CA ILE A 411 -7.54 -1.91 -19.03
C ILE A 411 -8.62 -1.48 -20.03
N GLU A 412 -8.28 -1.43 -21.31
CA GLU A 412 -9.26 -1.10 -22.37
C GLU A 412 -10.47 -2.04 -22.35
N ARG A 413 -10.23 -3.37 -22.24
CA ARG A 413 -11.32 -4.35 -22.15
C ARG A 413 -12.14 -4.20 -20.88
N MET A 414 -11.52 -3.90 -19.76
CA MET A 414 -12.21 -3.75 -18.49
C MET A 414 -13.08 -2.49 -18.40
N THR A 415 -12.61 -1.37 -18.96
CA THR A 415 -13.22 -0.06 -18.69
C THR A 415 -13.99 0.53 -19.89
N ARG A 416 -13.62 0.17 -21.13
CA ARG A 416 -14.16 0.78 -22.34
C ARG A 416 -15.00 -0.18 -23.19
N THR A 417 -14.42 -1.31 -23.64
CA THR A 417 -15.12 -2.22 -24.53
C THR A 417 -15.98 -3.25 -23.79
N LEU A 418 -15.67 -3.54 -22.54
CA LEU A 418 -16.30 -4.54 -21.67
C LEU A 418 -16.27 -5.95 -22.25
N GLU A 419 -15.29 -6.24 -23.15
CA GLU A 419 -15.12 -7.52 -23.84
C GLU A 419 -14.35 -8.52 -22.97
N TYR A 420 -14.90 -8.89 -21.80
CA TYR A 420 -14.34 -9.92 -20.93
C TYR A 420 -15.44 -10.60 -20.14
N ASP A 421 -15.21 -11.86 -19.72
CA ASP A 421 -16.14 -12.61 -18.87
C ASP A 421 -15.78 -12.45 -17.38
N ALA A 422 -14.51 -12.70 -17.04
CA ALA A 422 -13.96 -12.58 -15.70
C ALA A 422 -12.53 -12.02 -15.76
N CYS A 423 -12.08 -11.40 -14.68
CA CYS A 423 -10.74 -10.82 -14.57
C CYS A 423 -10.06 -11.25 -13.28
N LEU A 424 -8.74 -11.50 -13.36
CA LEU A 424 -7.83 -11.67 -12.23
C LEU A 424 -6.83 -10.51 -12.24
N LEU A 425 -6.90 -9.66 -11.24
CA LEU A 425 -6.00 -8.51 -11.08
C LEU A 425 -5.83 -8.21 -9.58
N GLY A 426 -4.92 -7.31 -9.20
CA GLY A 426 -4.80 -6.85 -7.84
C GLY A 426 -5.15 -5.37 -7.70
N LEU A 427 -5.79 -5.02 -6.61
CA LEU A 427 -5.96 -3.65 -6.20
C LEU A 427 -4.86 -3.26 -5.20
N VAL A 428 -4.26 -2.11 -5.44
CA VAL A 428 -3.24 -1.52 -4.55
C VAL A 428 -3.95 -0.63 -3.54
N ASN A 429 -3.82 -0.98 -2.27
CA ASN A 429 -4.32 -0.17 -1.16
C ASN A 429 -3.16 0.64 -0.56
N THR A 430 -3.09 1.91 -0.89
CA THR A 430 -2.02 2.81 -0.42
C THR A 430 -2.37 3.52 0.88
N ASP A 431 -3.65 3.60 1.24
CA ASP A 431 -4.16 4.28 2.42
C ASP A 431 -4.90 3.29 3.34
N LEU A 432 -4.95 3.63 4.62
CA LEU A 432 -5.69 2.87 5.62
C LEU A 432 -7.16 3.26 5.70
N ASP A 433 -7.51 4.50 5.32
CA ASP A 433 -8.86 5.03 5.48
C ASP A 433 -9.80 4.51 4.37
N PRO A 434 -11.01 4.02 4.70
CA PRO A 434 -11.96 3.52 3.70
C PRO A 434 -12.44 4.57 2.71
N ASP A 435 -12.26 5.87 3.00
CA ASP A 435 -12.62 6.94 2.08
C ASP A 435 -11.79 6.90 0.80
N SER A 436 -10.54 6.42 0.88
CA SER A 436 -9.70 6.16 -0.29
C SER A 436 -10.28 5.11 -1.25
N GLN A 437 -11.21 4.28 -0.78
CA GLN A 437 -11.88 3.24 -1.56
C GLN A 437 -13.27 3.67 -2.09
N MET A 438 -13.66 4.94 -1.92
CA MET A 438 -14.95 5.44 -2.42
C MET A 438 -15.14 5.18 -3.92
N THR A 439 -14.08 5.29 -4.72
CA THR A 439 -14.12 5.02 -6.16
C THR A 439 -14.41 3.57 -6.51
N VAL A 440 -14.15 2.64 -5.60
CA VAL A 440 -14.44 1.20 -5.77
C VAL A 440 -15.88 0.90 -5.33
N TRP A 441 -16.28 1.40 -4.17
CA TRP A 441 -17.51 0.99 -3.52
C TRP A 441 -18.74 1.75 -3.97
N LEU A 442 -18.62 3.03 -4.34
CA LEU A 442 -19.76 3.74 -4.90
C LEU A 442 -20.12 3.19 -6.28
N SER A 443 -21.39 2.97 -6.52
CA SER A 443 -21.90 2.51 -7.82
C SER A 443 -21.46 3.39 -9.00
N SER A 444 -21.29 4.69 -8.76
CA SER A 444 -20.79 5.65 -9.76
C SER A 444 -19.27 5.83 -9.73
N GLY A 445 -18.55 5.01 -8.98
CA GLY A 445 -17.10 5.11 -8.82
C GLY A 445 -16.33 4.69 -10.08
N GLU A 446 -15.19 5.31 -10.34
CA GLU A 446 -14.35 5.01 -11.51
C GLU A 446 -13.75 3.59 -11.48
N ASN A 447 -13.55 3.06 -10.27
CA ASN A 447 -12.98 1.73 -10.04
C ASN A 447 -14.02 0.68 -9.63
N HIS A 448 -15.30 0.90 -9.96
CA HIS A 448 -16.39 -0.04 -9.76
C HIS A 448 -16.33 -1.18 -10.79
N GLN A 449 -15.34 -2.08 -10.64
CA GLN A 449 -14.81 -2.91 -11.72
C GLN A 449 -15.74 -4.03 -12.18
N TRP A 450 -16.64 -4.55 -11.33
CA TRP A 450 -17.60 -5.58 -11.76
C TRP A 450 -18.72 -5.03 -12.65
N ASN A 451 -19.04 -3.74 -12.52
CA ASN A 451 -20.01 -3.04 -13.36
C ASN A 451 -19.54 -1.60 -13.65
N PRO A 452 -18.50 -1.41 -14.45
CA PRO A 452 -17.89 -0.10 -14.69
C PRO A 452 -18.86 0.83 -15.43
N ASN A 453 -18.66 2.15 -15.21
CA ASN A 453 -19.46 3.23 -15.79
C ASN A 453 -20.95 3.24 -15.35
N GLN A 454 -21.29 2.55 -14.27
CA GLN A 454 -22.61 2.57 -13.67
C GLN A 454 -22.92 3.97 -13.10
N LYS A 455 -24.11 4.47 -13.32
CA LYS A 455 -24.52 5.81 -12.82
C LYS A 455 -25.32 5.76 -11.54
N ALA A 456 -25.94 4.63 -11.26
CA ALA A 456 -26.78 4.39 -10.10
C ALA A 456 -26.71 2.90 -9.75
N PRO A 457 -26.97 2.51 -8.48
CA PRO A 457 -26.92 1.11 -8.08
C PRO A 457 -27.88 0.24 -8.89
N ALA A 458 -27.39 -0.88 -9.40
CA ALA A 458 -28.16 -1.86 -10.15
C ALA A 458 -28.90 -2.84 -9.21
N THR A 459 -28.43 -2.97 -7.97
CA THR A 459 -28.94 -3.91 -6.97
C THR A 459 -29.26 -3.20 -5.65
N SER A 460 -30.06 -3.85 -4.80
CA SER A 460 -30.36 -3.32 -3.46
C SER A 460 -29.15 -3.30 -2.54
N TRP A 461 -28.23 -4.26 -2.67
CA TRP A 461 -27.00 -4.30 -1.86
C TRP A 461 -26.01 -3.22 -2.28
N GLU A 462 -25.89 -2.89 -3.56
CA GLU A 462 -25.09 -1.73 -4.02
C GLU A 462 -25.67 -0.42 -3.48
N ALA A 463 -27.01 -0.26 -3.50
CA ALA A 463 -27.67 0.90 -2.93
C ALA A 463 -27.41 1.03 -1.40
N GLU A 464 -27.35 -0.10 -0.67
CA GLU A 464 -26.96 -0.12 0.73
C GLU A 464 -25.50 0.29 0.92
N ILE A 465 -24.58 -0.21 0.10
CA ILE A 465 -23.15 0.19 0.10
C ILE A 465 -23.01 1.69 -0.19
N ASP A 466 -23.63 2.22 -1.24
CA ASP A 466 -23.62 3.65 -1.59
C ASP A 466 -24.04 4.52 -0.40
N LYS A 467 -25.12 4.12 0.28
CA LYS A 467 -25.61 4.81 1.47
C LYS A 467 -24.60 4.75 2.61
N LEU A 468 -24.10 3.55 2.94
CA LEU A 468 -23.17 3.34 4.04
C LEU A 468 -21.84 4.07 3.82
N MET A 469 -21.31 4.09 2.58
CA MET A 469 -20.08 4.79 2.24
C MET A 469 -20.24 6.31 2.38
N LYS A 470 -21.36 6.88 1.95
CA LYS A 470 -21.68 8.32 2.16
C LYS A 470 -21.87 8.65 3.64
N GLU A 471 -22.56 7.78 4.38
CA GLU A 471 -22.77 7.96 5.82
C GLU A 471 -21.49 7.82 6.63
N GLN A 472 -20.57 6.88 6.27
CA GLN A 472 -19.28 6.77 6.95
C GLN A 472 -18.43 8.02 6.75
N ALA A 473 -18.37 8.55 5.51
CA ALA A 473 -17.62 9.75 5.20
C ALA A 473 -18.07 10.99 6.00
N SER A 474 -19.38 11.04 6.36
CA SER A 474 -19.98 12.14 7.13
C SER A 474 -20.14 11.88 8.62
N ALA A 475 -19.80 10.68 9.12
CA ALA A 475 -19.93 10.33 10.52
C ALA A 475 -18.94 11.12 11.42
N ARG A 476 -19.32 11.31 12.69
CA ARG A 476 -18.60 12.22 13.60
C ARG A 476 -17.32 11.63 14.18
N THR A 477 -17.30 10.33 14.36
CA THR A 477 -16.17 9.62 15.00
C THR A 477 -15.69 8.46 14.13
N ASP A 478 -14.44 8.08 14.24
CA ASP A 478 -13.89 6.92 13.52
C ASP A 478 -14.60 5.63 13.95
N GLN A 479 -15.10 5.55 15.18
CA GLN A 479 -15.87 4.39 15.63
C GLN A 479 -17.25 4.30 14.93
N GLU A 480 -17.95 5.41 14.76
CA GLU A 480 -19.19 5.46 13.98
C GLU A 480 -18.95 5.12 12.50
N ARG A 481 -17.85 5.62 11.94
CA ARG A 481 -17.39 5.28 10.60
C ARG A 481 -17.14 3.78 10.46
N LYS A 482 -16.40 3.20 11.43
CA LYS A 482 -16.07 1.79 11.43
C LYS A 482 -17.31 0.89 11.40
N VAL A 483 -18.30 1.16 12.23
CA VAL A 483 -19.55 0.37 12.25
C VAL A 483 -20.21 0.32 10.86
N LYS A 484 -20.23 1.45 10.15
CA LYS A 484 -20.80 1.52 8.80
C LYS A 484 -19.94 0.76 7.77
N PHE A 485 -18.62 0.92 7.85
CA PHE A 485 -17.71 0.25 6.94
C PHE A 485 -17.60 -1.26 7.23
N ASP A 486 -17.73 -1.69 8.49
CA ASP A 486 -17.83 -3.12 8.83
C ASP A 486 -19.05 -3.77 8.15
N ARG A 487 -20.20 -3.03 8.06
CA ARG A 487 -21.37 -3.51 7.32
C ARG A 487 -21.11 -3.58 5.81
N VAL A 488 -20.39 -2.62 5.23
CA VAL A 488 -19.94 -2.70 3.83
C VAL A 488 -19.12 -3.96 3.60
N GLN A 489 -18.11 -4.23 4.45
CA GLN A 489 -17.30 -5.44 4.37
C GLN A 489 -18.13 -6.72 4.45
N GLN A 490 -19.18 -6.76 5.32
CA GLN A 490 -20.10 -7.89 5.41
C GLN A 490 -20.88 -8.09 4.11
N ILE A 491 -21.46 -7.02 3.55
CA ILE A 491 -22.18 -7.09 2.27
C ILE A 491 -21.27 -7.61 1.16
N VAL A 492 -20.04 -7.13 1.09
CA VAL A 492 -19.05 -7.59 0.10
C VAL A 492 -18.74 -9.07 0.28
N ALA A 493 -18.58 -9.55 1.51
CA ALA A 493 -18.36 -10.96 1.80
C ALA A 493 -19.58 -11.83 1.46
N GLU A 494 -20.81 -11.32 1.67
CA GLU A 494 -22.06 -11.98 1.33
C GLU A 494 -22.32 -12.02 -0.18
N GLN A 495 -22.10 -10.92 -0.89
CA GLN A 495 -22.45 -10.77 -2.31
C GLN A 495 -21.33 -11.16 -3.27
N GLN A 496 -20.08 -11.14 -2.82
CA GLN A 496 -18.90 -11.53 -3.59
C GLN A 496 -18.77 -10.81 -4.95
N PRO A 497 -18.94 -9.47 -5.04
CA PRO A 497 -18.65 -8.75 -6.28
C PRO A 497 -17.17 -8.88 -6.66
N PHE A 498 -16.29 -8.88 -5.65
CA PHE A 498 -14.92 -9.37 -5.73
C PHE A 498 -14.78 -10.67 -4.93
N ILE A 499 -14.13 -11.65 -5.52
CA ILE A 499 -13.64 -12.85 -4.87
C ILE A 499 -12.19 -12.57 -4.47
N TYR A 500 -11.97 -12.19 -3.21
CA TYR A 500 -10.64 -11.95 -2.65
C TYR A 500 -9.87 -13.25 -2.58
N LEU A 501 -8.63 -13.25 -3.04
CA LEU A 501 -7.80 -14.46 -3.14
C LEU A 501 -6.70 -14.49 -2.09
N ILE A 502 -5.80 -13.51 -2.13
CA ILE A 502 -4.65 -13.46 -1.21
C ILE A 502 -4.23 -12.01 -0.91
N ASN A 503 -3.61 -11.82 0.27
CA ASN A 503 -2.76 -10.66 0.56
C ASN A 503 -1.30 -11.13 0.58
N LYS A 504 -0.43 -10.46 -0.17
CA LYS A 504 1.00 -10.76 -0.23
C LYS A 504 1.72 -10.24 1.00
N ASP A 505 2.74 -10.95 1.47
CA ASP A 505 3.63 -10.43 2.50
C ASP A 505 4.57 -9.36 1.91
N VAL A 506 4.95 -8.41 2.74
CA VAL A 506 5.93 -7.37 2.42
C VAL A 506 7.33 -7.93 2.74
N LEU A 507 8.06 -8.24 1.68
CA LEU A 507 9.37 -8.89 1.72
C LEU A 507 10.46 -7.88 1.36
N LEU A 508 11.52 -7.80 2.17
CA LEU A 508 12.56 -6.79 2.06
C LEU A 508 13.95 -7.40 2.24
N ALA A 509 14.96 -6.69 1.72
CA ALA A 509 16.35 -6.94 2.07
C ALA A 509 16.89 -5.77 2.88
N VAL A 510 17.54 -6.08 4.00
CA VAL A 510 18.18 -5.09 4.88
C VAL A 510 19.55 -5.61 5.27
N SER A 511 20.59 -4.87 4.91
CA SER A 511 21.97 -5.21 5.27
C SER A 511 22.13 -5.26 6.80
N PRO A 512 22.82 -6.26 7.36
CA PRO A 512 23.20 -6.25 8.78
C PRO A 512 24.01 -5.02 9.19
N ALA A 513 24.64 -4.34 8.22
CA ALA A 513 25.35 -3.08 8.44
C ALA A 513 24.42 -1.87 8.69
N LEU A 514 23.13 -1.98 8.37
CA LEU A 514 22.14 -0.92 8.62
C LEU A 514 21.41 -1.18 9.95
N VAL A 515 21.66 -0.32 10.92
CA VAL A 515 21.13 -0.41 12.30
C VAL A 515 19.94 0.52 12.48
N GLY A 516 19.02 0.14 13.37
CA GLY A 516 17.82 0.93 13.69
C GLY A 516 16.65 0.72 12.73
N THR A 517 16.74 -0.24 11.82
CA THR A 517 15.64 -0.56 10.90
C THR A 517 14.46 -1.17 11.64
N ALA A 518 13.26 -0.74 11.29
CA ALA A 518 12.00 -1.27 11.78
C ALA A 518 11.03 -1.47 10.59
N PRO A 519 11.26 -2.49 9.73
CA PRO A 519 10.43 -2.72 8.55
C PRO A 519 8.96 -2.91 8.91
N VAL A 520 8.08 -2.32 8.12
CA VAL A 520 6.62 -2.30 8.32
C VAL A 520 5.90 -2.59 7.01
N VAL A 521 4.60 -2.85 7.08
CA VAL A 521 3.79 -3.11 5.89
C VAL A 521 3.40 -1.85 5.12
N LEU A 522 3.36 -0.69 5.79
CA LEU A 522 3.00 0.58 5.18
C LEU A 522 4.20 1.22 4.47
N ASN A 523 3.93 1.82 3.31
CA ASN A 523 4.95 2.56 2.54
C ASN A 523 5.37 3.87 3.25
N PRO A 524 6.69 4.13 3.24
CA PRO A 524 7.83 3.35 2.73
C PRO A 524 8.29 2.32 3.78
N GLN A 525 8.23 1.05 3.41
CA GLN A 525 8.32 -0.07 4.33
C GLN A 525 9.63 -0.16 5.12
N ALA A 526 10.78 0.03 4.44
CA ALA A 526 12.11 -0.20 5.03
C ALA A 526 12.76 1.06 5.59
N PHE A 527 12.38 2.24 5.13
CA PHE A 527 13.03 3.51 5.47
C PHE A 527 12.06 4.58 6.02
N TRP A 528 10.87 4.17 6.51
CA TRP A 528 9.90 5.10 7.09
C TRP A 528 10.47 5.88 8.29
N ASN A 529 11.47 5.31 8.98
CA ASN A 529 12.19 5.90 10.09
C ASN A 529 13.63 6.31 9.71
N ALA A 530 13.86 6.76 8.46
CA ALA A 530 15.19 7.09 7.91
C ALA A 530 15.99 8.06 8.80
N GLU A 531 15.33 8.92 9.54
CA GLU A 531 15.96 9.87 10.46
C GLU A 531 16.73 9.18 11.61
N THR A 532 16.36 7.94 11.98
CA THR A 532 16.98 7.17 13.06
C THR A 532 17.86 6.01 12.58
N LEU A 533 18.02 5.83 11.27
CA LEU A 533 18.89 4.82 10.72
C LEU A 533 20.36 5.19 10.91
N GLN A 534 21.19 4.17 11.18
CA GLN A 534 22.63 4.30 11.40
C GLN A 534 23.37 3.21 10.64
N LEU A 535 24.61 3.48 10.25
CA LEU A 535 25.52 2.44 9.80
C LEU A 535 26.28 1.84 10.98
N ALA A 536 26.54 0.53 10.94
CA ALA A 536 27.37 -0.13 11.95
C ALA A 536 28.80 0.42 11.90
N ALA A 537 29.46 0.53 13.06
CA ALA A 537 30.83 1.02 13.15
C ALA A 537 31.78 0.12 12.33
N GLY A 538 32.61 0.72 11.50
CA GLY A 538 33.56 0.03 10.64
C GLY A 538 32.99 -0.44 9.29
N THR A 539 31.77 -0.04 8.92
CA THR A 539 31.23 -0.26 7.57
C THR A 539 31.91 0.69 6.60
N GLU A 540 32.96 0.21 5.90
CA GLU A 540 33.45 0.87 4.69
C GLU A 540 32.53 0.45 3.54
N LEU A 541 31.80 1.40 2.96
CA LEU A 541 31.15 1.20 1.66
C LEU A 541 32.24 0.90 0.65
N GLY A 542 32.11 -0.20 -0.10
CA GLY A 542 33.12 -0.59 -1.08
C GLY A 542 33.52 0.60 -1.94
N ALA A 543 34.77 1.07 -1.76
CA ALA A 543 35.29 2.17 -2.52
C ALA A 543 35.18 1.83 -4.00
N HIS A 544 34.46 2.62 -4.76
CA HIS A 544 34.47 2.55 -6.21
C HIS A 544 35.92 2.74 -6.70
N LYS A 545 36.56 1.66 -7.14
CA LYS A 545 37.74 1.70 -8.00
C LYS A 545 37.32 1.70 -9.46
#